data_f6e0bd47b5befc374dd816211d9e6b89
#
_entry.id   f6e0bd47b5befc374dd816211d9e6b89
#
_cell.length_a   1.000
_cell.length_b   1.000
_cell.length_c   1.000
_cell.angle_alpha   90.00
_cell.angle_beta   90.00
_cell.angle_gamma   90.00
#
_symmetry.space_group_name_H-M   'P 1'
#
loop_
_entity.id
_entity.type
_entity.pdbx_description
1 polymer ?
#
loop_
_entity_poly.entity_id
_entity_poly.type
_entity_poly.pdbx_seq_one_letter_code
_entity_poly.pdbx_strand_id
1 'polypeptide(L)'
;IIGRLVGSEMCIRDRYHEDRNHPDLQAATGLSPWLHYGHISAQRMVKDVLDLYSWDPGHVTPPPDGRRSGWWGLPAGAEAFLDQVITWRDLAFIHAHMVEDHDGYSSIPEWAQATLAEHADDPRPGAYTFEQLEAAQTGDELWNAAQRQLMQEGIIQNYLRMLWGKKILEWAPTPQLAFDWMVALNDRWALDGRDPNSYAGIGWVCGKFARG
;
A
#
# COMPACT_ATOMS: atom_id res chain seq x y z
N ILE A 1 11.86 15.69 9.51
CA ILE A 1 10.51 15.59 8.94
C ILE A 1 10.30 16.69 7.91
N ILE A 2 10.51 17.96 8.27
CA ILE A 2 10.36 19.12 7.36
C ILE A 2 11.25 18.97 6.10
N GLY A 3 12.49 18.52 6.23
CA GLY A 3 13.38 18.30 5.07
C GLY A 3 12.92 17.20 4.11
N ARG A 4 12.17 16.20 4.59
CA ARG A 4 11.53 15.18 3.73
C ARG A 4 10.24 15.70 3.09
N LEU A 5 9.47 16.56 3.78
CA LEU A 5 8.34 17.27 3.16
C LEU A 5 8.84 18.19 2.03
N VAL A 6 9.94 18.92 2.23
CA VAL A 6 10.52 19.78 1.18
C VAL A 6 11.04 18.97 -0.02
N GLY A 7 11.67 17.81 0.21
CA GLY A 7 12.03 16.89 -0.88
C GLY A 7 10.82 16.27 -1.56
N SER A 8 9.76 15.96 -0.81
CA SER A 8 8.49 15.45 -1.35
C SER A 8 7.65 16.53 -2.04
N GLU A 9 7.80 17.81 -1.67
CA GLU A 9 7.16 18.93 -2.39
C GLU A 9 7.57 18.97 -3.86
N MET A 10 8.84 18.71 -4.17
CA MET A 10 9.32 18.67 -5.55
C MET A 10 8.76 17.46 -6.30
N CYS A 11 8.70 16.28 -5.66
CA CYS A 11 8.08 15.08 -6.24
C CYS A 11 6.56 15.25 -6.43
N ILE A 12 5.85 15.86 -5.47
CA ILE A 12 4.41 16.09 -5.54
C ILE A 12 4.07 17.11 -6.64
N ARG A 13 4.91 18.11 -6.85
CA ARG A 13 4.69 19.15 -7.87
C ARG A 13 4.76 18.59 -9.29
N ASP A 14 5.74 17.72 -9.57
CA ASP A 14 6.09 17.42 -10.96
C ASP A 14 5.44 16.11 -11.45
N ARG A 15 5.86 14.96 -10.95
CA ARG A 15 5.54 13.67 -11.56
C ARG A 15 5.12 12.57 -10.58
N TYR A 16 4.69 12.92 -9.38
CA TYR A 16 4.31 11.94 -8.36
C TYR A 16 3.28 10.91 -8.89
N HIS A 17 2.29 11.35 -9.65
CA HIS A 17 1.24 10.50 -10.22
C HIS A 17 1.78 9.46 -11.23
N GLU A 18 2.88 9.77 -11.91
CA GLU A 18 3.53 8.88 -12.88
C GLU A 18 4.60 8.01 -12.21
N ASP A 19 5.48 8.64 -11.43
CA ASP A 19 6.74 8.05 -10.98
C ASP A 19 6.63 7.27 -9.66
N ARG A 20 5.59 7.51 -8.84
CA ARG A 20 5.44 6.87 -7.51
C ARG A 20 5.43 5.34 -7.53
N ASN A 21 5.07 4.74 -8.66
CA ASN A 21 5.04 3.30 -8.83
C ASN A 21 6.31 2.73 -9.46
N HIS A 22 7.26 3.59 -9.86
CA HIS A 22 8.51 3.15 -10.45
C HIS A 22 9.52 2.79 -9.35
N PRO A 23 10.00 1.54 -9.26
CA PRO A 23 10.81 1.08 -8.13
C PRO A 23 12.18 1.78 -8.04
N ASP A 24 12.79 2.17 -9.17
CA ASP A 24 14.12 2.81 -9.21
C ASP A 24 14.06 4.33 -8.99
N LEU A 25 12.87 4.92 -9.10
CA LEU A 25 12.68 6.33 -8.84
C LEU A 25 12.23 6.51 -7.40
N GLN A 26 13.01 7.16 -6.57
CA GLN A 26 12.64 7.45 -5.18
C GLN A 26 11.54 8.54 -5.11
N ALA A 27 10.48 8.34 -5.88
CA ALA A 27 9.39 9.30 -6.05
C ALA A 27 8.27 9.16 -5.00
N ALA A 28 8.33 8.16 -4.12
CA ALA A 28 7.43 8.05 -2.99
C ALA A 28 7.90 8.93 -1.83
N THR A 29 6.96 9.48 -1.07
CA THR A 29 7.28 10.42 0.03
C THR A 29 8.00 9.76 1.21
N GLY A 30 7.86 8.44 1.40
CA GLY A 30 8.41 7.71 2.54
C GLY A 30 7.84 8.15 3.89
N LEU A 31 6.64 8.73 3.92
CA LEU A 31 6.04 9.30 5.13
C LEU A 31 5.15 8.31 5.90
N SER A 32 4.89 7.11 5.36
CA SER A 32 4.03 6.12 6.02
C SER A 32 4.48 5.72 7.43
N PRO A 33 5.78 5.51 7.75
CA PRO A 33 6.20 5.25 9.12
C PRO A 33 5.94 6.44 10.06
N TRP A 34 6.15 7.66 9.57
CA TRP A 34 5.93 8.87 10.38
C TRP A 34 4.47 9.11 10.69
N LEU A 35 3.58 8.74 9.75
CA LEU A 35 2.12 8.74 9.96
C LEU A 35 1.73 7.64 10.96
N HIS A 36 2.25 6.43 10.80
CA HIS A 36 1.96 5.29 11.66
C HIS A 36 2.31 5.57 13.12
N TYR A 37 3.50 6.13 13.38
CA TYR A 37 3.94 6.48 14.73
C TYR A 37 3.46 7.84 15.23
N GLY A 38 2.58 8.52 14.49
CA GLY A 38 1.99 9.80 14.91
C GLY A 38 2.97 11.00 14.95
N HIS A 39 4.14 10.88 14.31
CA HIS A 39 5.08 12.00 14.22
C HIS A 39 4.60 13.12 13.30
N ILE A 40 3.69 12.81 12.40
CA ILE A 40 2.96 13.76 11.55
C ILE A 40 1.51 13.30 11.40
N SER A 41 0.58 14.23 11.32
CA SER A 41 -0.82 13.90 11.06
C SER A 41 -1.16 14.01 9.57
N ALA A 42 -2.14 13.24 9.12
CA ALA A 42 -2.68 13.35 7.77
C ALA A 42 -3.22 14.77 7.50
N GLN A 43 -3.92 15.38 8.47
CA GLN A 43 -4.43 16.74 8.37
C GLN A 43 -3.33 17.77 8.14
N ARG A 44 -2.16 17.59 8.78
CA ARG A 44 -1.02 18.48 8.57
C ARG A 44 -0.46 18.32 7.16
N MET A 45 -0.34 17.09 6.66
CA MET A 45 0.13 16.82 5.30
C MET A 45 -0.81 17.42 4.25
N VAL A 46 -2.12 17.23 4.42
CA VAL A 46 -3.14 17.83 3.55
C VAL A 46 -3.04 19.35 3.57
N LYS A 47 -2.98 19.95 4.77
CA LYS A 47 -2.85 21.39 4.91
C LYS A 47 -1.61 21.94 4.20
N ASP A 48 -0.44 21.30 4.37
CA ASP A 48 0.80 21.75 3.76
C ASP A 48 0.71 21.71 2.22
N VAL A 49 0.05 20.69 1.65
CA VAL A 49 -0.20 20.63 0.20
C VAL A 49 -1.15 21.73 -0.25
N LEU A 50 -2.26 21.95 0.45
CA LEU A 50 -3.23 22.99 0.10
C LEU A 50 -2.62 24.40 0.21
N ASP A 51 -1.83 24.67 1.26
CA ASP A 51 -1.12 25.93 1.43
C ASP A 51 -0.11 26.18 0.30
N LEU A 52 0.59 25.13 -0.15
CA LEU A 52 1.58 25.20 -1.24
C LEU A 52 0.99 25.74 -2.55
N TYR A 53 -0.28 25.42 -2.81
CA TYR A 53 -1.00 25.85 -4.00
C TYR A 53 -1.95 27.03 -3.72
N SER A 54 -1.91 27.62 -2.53
CA SER A 54 -2.86 28.66 -2.11
C SER A 54 -4.31 28.26 -2.40
N TRP A 55 -4.63 26.99 -2.08
CA TRP A 55 -5.91 26.40 -2.44
C TRP A 55 -7.07 27.00 -1.63
N ASP A 56 -8.17 27.22 -2.31
CA ASP A 56 -9.43 27.71 -1.73
C ASP A 56 -10.58 26.74 -2.08
N PRO A 57 -11.57 26.53 -1.18
CA PRO A 57 -12.73 25.66 -1.46
C PRO A 57 -13.46 25.97 -2.77
N GLY A 58 -13.40 27.22 -3.25
CA GLY A 58 -13.94 27.60 -4.54
C GLY A 58 -13.26 26.97 -5.75
N HIS A 59 -12.08 26.36 -5.56
CA HIS A 59 -11.38 25.64 -6.62
C HIS A 59 -11.93 24.23 -6.86
N VAL A 60 -12.77 23.71 -5.97
CA VAL A 60 -13.44 22.42 -6.18
C VAL A 60 -14.31 22.50 -7.44
N THR A 61 -14.03 21.63 -8.40
CA THR A 61 -14.81 21.53 -9.63
C THR A 61 -16.11 20.76 -9.37
N PRO A 62 -17.28 21.43 -9.31
CA PRO A 62 -18.56 20.73 -9.16
C PRO A 62 -19.06 20.20 -10.51
N PRO A 63 -19.92 19.17 -10.51
CA PRO A 63 -20.18 18.26 -9.40
C PRO A 63 -19.19 17.09 -9.40
N PRO A 64 -18.89 16.50 -8.24
CA PRO A 64 -18.19 15.23 -8.21
C PRO A 64 -19.08 14.17 -8.88
N ASP A 65 -18.68 13.77 -10.08
CA ASP A 65 -19.37 12.78 -10.90
C ASP A 65 -18.89 11.34 -10.63
N GLY A 66 -18.26 11.12 -9.48
CA GLY A 66 -17.65 9.85 -9.10
C GLY A 66 -16.27 9.60 -9.74
N ARG A 67 -15.72 10.59 -10.45
CA ARG A 67 -14.33 10.50 -10.94
C ARG A 67 -13.34 10.42 -9.78
N ARG A 68 -12.23 9.72 -9.99
CA ARG A 68 -11.19 9.54 -8.98
C ARG A 68 -10.23 10.71 -8.86
N SER A 69 -10.18 11.59 -9.83
CA SER A 69 -9.23 12.71 -9.90
C SER A 69 -9.82 13.90 -10.65
N GLY A 70 -9.18 15.06 -10.55
CA GLY A 70 -9.55 16.26 -11.29
C GLY A 70 -10.66 17.08 -10.63
N TRP A 71 -10.99 16.83 -9.38
CA TRP A 71 -12.04 17.57 -8.65
C TRP A 71 -11.51 18.58 -7.62
N TRP A 72 -10.25 18.47 -7.20
CA TRP A 72 -9.60 19.45 -6.35
C TRP A 72 -9.21 20.74 -7.08
N GLY A 73 -9.09 20.69 -8.42
CA GLY A 73 -8.54 21.79 -9.23
C GLY A 73 -7.04 22.01 -8.99
N LEU A 74 -6.33 20.94 -8.58
CA LEU A 74 -4.89 20.93 -8.33
C LEU A 74 -4.14 20.19 -9.44
N PRO A 75 -2.81 20.39 -9.56
CA PRO A 75 -1.99 19.58 -10.45
C PRO A 75 -2.11 18.08 -10.14
N ALA A 76 -2.01 17.24 -11.18
CA ALA A 76 -2.22 15.79 -11.09
C ALA A 76 -1.36 15.11 -10.00
N GLY A 77 -0.12 15.57 -9.78
CA GLY A 77 0.74 15.06 -8.72
C GLY A 77 0.18 15.32 -7.32
N ALA A 78 -0.31 16.54 -7.09
CA ALA A 78 -0.93 16.92 -5.81
C ALA A 78 -2.22 16.16 -5.55
N GLU A 79 -3.10 16.04 -6.56
CA GLU A 79 -4.34 15.27 -6.46
C GLU A 79 -4.05 13.79 -6.18
N ALA A 80 -3.09 13.19 -6.86
CA ALA A 80 -2.70 11.80 -6.63
C ALA A 80 -2.13 11.58 -5.22
N PHE A 81 -1.44 12.57 -4.65
CA PHE A 81 -0.96 12.51 -3.27
C PHE A 81 -2.11 12.62 -2.28
N LEU A 82 -3.02 13.58 -2.46
CA LEU A 82 -4.21 13.74 -1.61
C LEU A 82 -5.10 12.50 -1.64
N ASP A 83 -5.24 11.85 -2.81
CA ASP A 83 -5.96 10.59 -2.94
C ASP A 83 -5.36 9.49 -2.04
N GLN A 84 -4.03 9.40 -1.95
CA GLN A 84 -3.39 8.43 -1.05
C GLN A 84 -3.59 8.75 0.44
N VAL A 85 -3.45 10.03 0.82
CA VAL A 85 -3.48 10.46 2.22
C VAL A 85 -4.91 10.53 2.76
N ILE A 86 -5.88 10.85 1.92
CA ILE A 86 -7.30 10.97 2.29
C ILE A 86 -8.03 9.70 1.90
N THR A 87 -8.26 9.47 0.61
CA THR A 87 -9.18 8.44 0.12
C THR A 87 -8.78 7.04 0.54
N TRP A 88 -7.56 6.64 0.21
CA TRP A 88 -7.10 5.26 0.50
C TRP A 88 -6.86 5.05 1.99
N ARG A 89 -6.34 6.05 2.67
CA ARG A 89 -6.14 5.98 4.11
C ARG A 89 -7.46 5.89 4.86
N ASP A 90 -8.41 6.75 4.56
CA ASP A 90 -9.71 6.73 5.23
C ASP A 90 -10.49 5.45 4.93
N LEU A 91 -10.42 4.95 3.69
CA LEU A 91 -11.00 3.65 3.33
C LEU A 91 -10.44 2.52 4.20
N ALA A 92 -9.12 2.47 4.41
CA ALA A 92 -8.49 1.45 5.24
C ALA A 92 -8.89 1.57 6.71
N PHE A 93 -8.94 2.79 7.26
CA PHE A 93 -9.34 3.05 8.65
C PHE A 93 -10.83 2.76 8.87
N ILE A 94 -11.70 3.15 7.94
CA ILE A 94 -13.13 2.84 8.00
C ILE A 94 -13.33 1.31 7.94
N HIS A 95 -12.63 0.63 7.03
CA HIS A 95 -12.70 -0.82 6.94
C HIS A 95 -12.26 -1.49 8.25
N ALA A 96 -11.13 -1.07 8.82
CA ALA A 96 -10.65 -1.59 10.10
C ALA A 96 -11.59 -1.30 11.28
N HIS A 97 -12.34 -0.20 11.23
CA HIS A 97 -13.35 0.13 12.24
C HIS A 97 -14.64 -0.70 12.10
N MET A 98 -15.05 -0.97 10.85
CA MET A 98 -16.35 -1.60 10.56
C MET A 98 -16.28 -3.13 10.51
N VAL A 99 -15.09 -3.71 10.28
CA VAL A 99 -14.88 -5.15 10.11
C VAL A 99 -13.99 -5.66 11.24
N GLU A 100 -14.55 -6.48 12.12
CA GLU A 100 -13.86 -6.99 13.31
C GLU A 100 -12.57 -7.75 12.95
N ASP A 101 -12.63 -8.58 11.92
CA ASP A 101 -11.51 -9.43 11.44
C ASP A 101 -10.81 -8.81 10.21
N HIS A 102 -10.64 -7.47 10.23
CA HIS A 102 -10.12 -6.70 9.10
C HIS A 102 -8.70 -7.08 8.66
N ASP A 103 -7.91 -7.65 9.57
CA ASP A 103 -6.54 -8.13 9.39
C ASP A 103 -6.47 -9.65 9.12
N GLY A 104 -7.61 -10.33 9.08
CA GLY A 104 -7.75 -11.75 8.79
C GLY A 104 -8.13 -12.05 7.33
N TYR A 105 -7.85 -13.27 6.88
CA TYR A 105 -8.24 -13.76 5.54
C TYR A 105 -9.76 -13.76 5.33
N SER A 106 -10.55 -13.98 6.39
CA SER A 106 -12.02 -13.91 6.38
C SER A 106 -12.57 -12.57 5.90
N SER A 107 -11.79 -11.48 6.00
CA SER A 107 -12.15 -10.15 5.50
C SER A 107 -12.01 -9.99 3.98
N ILE A 108 -11.48 -10.99 3.28
CA ILE A 108 -11.43 -11.01 1.82
C ILE A 108 -12.84 -11.31 1.29
N PRO A 109 -13.33 -10.58 0.25
CA PRO A 109 -14.66 -10.81 -0.30
C PRO A 109 -14.90 -12.26 -0.75
N GLU A 110 -16.09 -12.77 -0.53
CA GLU A 110 -16.44 -14.17 -0.85
C GLU A 110 -16.10 -14.56 -2.29
N TRP A 111 -16.36 -13.68 -3.26
CA TRP A 111 -16.04 -13.95 -4.66
C TRP A 111 -14.53 -14.15 -4.88
N ALA A 112 -13.68 -13.37 -4.17
CA ALA A 112 -12.24 -13.50 -4.28
C ALA A 112 -11.74 -14.76 -3.57
N GLN A 113 -12.32 -15.09 -2.40
CA GLN A 113 -12.03 -16.35 -1.72
C GLN A 113 -12.42 -17.55 -2.60
N ALA A 114 -13.59 -17.49 -3.27
CA ALA A 114 -14.04 -18.55 -4.18
C ALA A 114 -13.07 -18.71 -5.36
N THR A 115 -12.65 -17.61 -5.99
CA THR A 115 -11.66 -17.65 -7.07
C THR A 115 -10.32 -18.24 -6.59
N LEU A 116 -9.82 -17.82 -5.42
CA LEU A 116 -8.59 -18.36 -4.86
C LEU A 116 -8.72 -19.85 -4.51
N ALA A 117 -9.89 -20.30 -4.06
CA ALA A 117 -10.16 -21.71 -3.78
C ALA A 117 -10.23 -22.55 -5.05
N GLU A 118 -10.81 -22.03 -6.14
CA GLU A 118 -10.85 -22.70 -7.45
C GLU A 118 -9.44 -22.98 -7.99
N HIS A 119 -8.49 -22.10 -7.68
CA HIS A 119 -7.09 -22.20 -8.09
C HIS A 119 -6.16 -22.81 -7.01
N ALA A 120 -6.71 -23.39 -5.95
CA ALA A 120 -5.92 -23.91 -4.83
C ALA A 120 -5.02 -25.10 -5.24
N ASP A 121 -5.49 -25.92 -6.18
CA ASP A 121 -4.80 -27.11 -6.68
C ASP A 121 -3.89 -26.83 -7.89
N ASP A 122 -3.79 -25.58 -8.33
CA ASP A 122 -2.89 -25.20 -9.43
C ASP A 122 -1.43 -25.54 -9.10
N PRO A 123 -0.63 -25.99 -10.07
CA PRO A 123 0.78 -26.26 -9.87
C PRO A 123 1.52 -25.02 -9.32
N ARG A 124 2.20 -25.18 -8.20
CA ARG A 124 3.02 -24.10 -7.62
C ARG A 124 4.44 -24.12 -8.21
N PRO A 125 4.92 -23.01 -8.80
CA PRO A 125 6.25 -22.96 -9.41
C PRO A 125 7.40 -23.03 -8.40
N GLY A 126 7.10 -22.85 -7.10
CA GLY A 126 8.02 -23.00 -5.99
C GLY A 126 7.24 -23.27 -4.71
N ALA A 127 7.80 -24.08 -3.83
CA ALA A 127 7.27 -24.31 -2.50
C ALA A 127 8.35 -23.91 -1.50
N TYR A 128 8.10 -22.82 -0.77
CA TYR A 128 8.99 -22.32 0.26
C TYR A 128 8.29 -22.37 1.62
N THR A 129 9.06 -22.58 2.68
CA THR A 129 8.56 -22.44 4.05
C THR A 129 8.54 -20.96 4.45
N PHE A 130 7.81 -20.66 5.52
CA PHE A 130 7.79 -19.30 6.08
C PHE A 130 9.22 -18.81 6.43
N GLU A 131 10.03 -19.69 7.00
CA GLU A 131 11.42 -19.38 7.39
C GLU A 131 12.30 -19.08 6.19
N GLN A 132 12.11 -19.79 5.07
CA GLN A 132 12.84 -19.51 3.83
C GLN A 132 12.44 -18.17 3.22
N LEU A 133 11.14 -17.83 3.25
CA LEU A 133 10.66 -16.52 2.83
C LEU A 133 11.23 -15.42 3.73
N GLU A 134 11.13 -15.59 5.04
CA GLU A 134 11.67 -14.62 5.99
C GLU A 134 13.18 -14.41 5.82
N ALA A 135 13.94 -15.48 5.60
CA ALA A 135 15.38 -15.42 5.39
C ALA A 135 15.80 -14.95 3.98
N ALA A 136 14.84 -14.60 3.11
CA ALA A 136 15.10 -14.24 1.71
C ALA A 136 15.89 -15.32 0.95
N GLN A 137 15.49 -16.58 1.10
CA GLN A 137 16.14 -17.77 0.53
C GLN A 137 15.24 -18.46 -0.50
N THR A 138 14.70 -17.71 -1.44
CA THR A 138 13.94 -18.23 -2.58
C THR A 138 14.80 -18.32 -3.83
N GLY A 139 14.27 -18.93 -4.89
CA GLY A 139 14.90 -18.94 -6.20
C GLY A 139 14.71 -17.63 -6.99
N ASP A 140 13.97 -16.64 -6.45
CA ASP A 140 13.73 -15.35 -7.09
C ASP A 140 14.60 -14.26 -6.42
N GLU A 141 15.70 -13.90 -7.10
CA GLU A 141 16.65 -12.93 -6.56
C GLU A 141 16.07 -11.53 -6.38
N LEU A 142 15.12 -11.11 -7.23
CA LEU A 142 14.46 -9.82 -7.09
C LEU A 142 13.56 -9.81 -5.85
N TRP A 143 12.81 -10.87 -5.64
CA TRP A 143 12.00 -11.03 -4.43
C TRP A 143 12.86 -11.07 -3.17
N ASN A 144 13.97 -11.83 -3.19
CA ASN A 144 14.93 -11.90 -2.10
C ASN A 144 15.53 -10.52 -1.80
N ALA A 145 15.84 -9.73 -2.81
CA ALA A 145 16.33 -8.36 -2.63
C ALA A 145 15.28 -7.46 -1.94
N ALA A 146 14.02 -7.54 -2.37
CA ALA A 146 12.92 -6.79 -1.74
C ALA A 146 12.69 -7.21 -0.28
N GLN A 147 12.75 -8.51 0.03
CA GLN A 147 12.65 -9.02 1.39
C GLN A 147 13.83 -8.55 2.26
N ARG A 148 15.06 -8.62 1.76
CA ARG A 148 16.23 -8.09 2.47
C ARG A 148 16.13 -6.59 2.73
N GLN A 149 15.66 -5.81 1.74
CA GLN A 149 15.42 -4.38 1.93
C GLN A 149 14.38 -4.14 3.02
N LEU A 150 13.25 -4.87 3.01
CA LEU A 150 12.23 -4.77 4.04
C LEU A 150 12.81 -5.04 5.44
N MET A 151 13.63 -6.08 5.59
CA MET A 151 14.27 -6.43 6.86
C MET A 151 15.30 -5.39 7.33
N GLN A 152 16.05 -4.79 6.42
CA GLN A 152 17.15 -3.87 6.76
C GLN A 152 16.68 -2.42 6.92
N GLU A 153 15.75 -1.98 6.09
CA GLU A 153 15.30 -0.58 6.02
C GLU A 153 13.89 -0.40 6.62
N GLY A 154 13.13 -1.48 6.80
CA GLY A 154 11.74 -1.44 7.25
C GLY A 154 10.77 -0.89 6.20
N ILE A 155 11.22 -0.64 4.97
CA ILE A 155 10.44 -0.04 3.89
C ILE A 155 10.84 -0.70 2.57
N ILE A 156 9.83 -1.06 1.76
CA ILE A 156 10.01 -1.32 0.34
C ILE A 156 9.02 -0.47 -0.47
N GLN A 157 9.38 -0.18 -1.70
CA GLN A 157 8.53 0.60 -2.60
C GLN A 157 7.16 -0.11 -2.80
N ASN A 158 6.07 0.65 -2.83
CA ASN A 158 4.71 0.09 -2.78
C ASN A 158 4.40 -0.90 -3.92
N TYR A 159 4.86 -0.63 -5.14
CA TYR A 159 4.66 -1.55 -6.27
C TYR A 159 5.42 -2.87 -6.05
N LEU A 160 6.65 -2.79 -5.52
CA LEU A 160 7.42 -3.98 -5.13
C LEU A 160 6.73 -4.74 -3.99
N ARG A 161 6.12 -4.06 -3.01
CA ARG A 161 5.35 -4.70 -1.94
C ARG A 161 4.16 -5.48 -2.50
N MET A 162 3.49 -4.96 -3.52
CA MET A 162 2.42 -5.68 -4.21
C MET A 162 2.92 -6.93 -4.92
N LEU A 163 4.02 -6.85 -5.65
CA LEU A 163 4.64 -8.00 -6.32
C LEU A 163 5.19 -9.02 -5.31
N TRP A 164 5.79 -8.55 -4.23
CA TRP A 164 6.27 -9.36 -3.10
C TRP A 164 5.12 -10.20 -2.51
N GLY A 165 3.97 -9.59 -2.25
CA GLY A 165 2.80 -10.30 -1.75
C GLY A 165 2.22 -11.30 -2.76
N LYS A 166 2.13 -10.94 -4.05
CA LYS A 166 1.66 -11.84 -5.11
C LYS A 166 2.55 -13.08 -5.23
N LYS A 167 3.86 -12.94 -5.04
CA LYS A 167 4.78 -14.09 -5.05
C LYS A 167 4.59 -15.00 -3.84
N ILE A 168 4.31 -14.44 -2.67
CA ILE A 168 3.94 -15.26 -1.50
C ILE A 168 2.65 -16.05 -1.79
N LEU A 169 1.64 -15.39 -2.39
CA LEU A 169 0.39 -16.04 -2.78
C LEU A 169 0.61 -17.17 -3.81
N GLU A 170 1.55 -16.97 -4.74
CA GLU A 170 1.93 -17.97 -5.74
C GLU A 170 2.64 -19.19 -5.13
N TRP A 171 3.43 -18.99 -4.06
CA TRP A 171 4.31 -20.03 -3.50
C TRP A 171 3.75 -20.72 -2.25
N ALA A 172 2.88 -20.09 -1.52
CA ALA A 172 2.32 -20.66 -0.30
C ALA A 172 1.39 -21.84 -0.60
N PRO A 173 1.32 -22.82 0.30
CA PRO A 173 0.49 -24.03 0.11
C PRO A 173 -1.00 -23.71 -0.07
N THR A 174 -1.51 -22.70 0.62
CA THR A 174 -2.90 -22.28 0.55
C THR A 174 -3.01 -20.75 0.54
N PRO A 175 -4.08 -20.18 -0.05
CA PRO A 175 -4.31 -18.74 0.00
C PRO A 175 -4.41 -18.18 1.43
N GLN A 176 -4.99 -18.95 2.36
CA GLN A 176 -5.05 -18.58 3.78
C GLN A 176 -3.64 -18.42 4.37
N LEU A 177 -2.78 -19.43 4.20
CA LEU A 177 -1.39 -19.36 4.67
C LEU A 177 -0.61 -18.23 3.99
N ALA A 178 -0.84 -17.97 2.71
CA ALA A 178 -0.24 -16.85 2.02
C ALA A 178 -0.59 -15.51 2.69
N PHE A 179 -1.86 -15.32 3.01
CA PHE A 179 -2.33 -14.12 3.70
C PHE A 179 -1.67 -13.98 5.08
N ASP A 180 -1.71 -15.04 5.89
CA ASP A 180 -1.13 -15.07 7.23
C ASP A 180 0.39 -14.79 7.20
N TRP A 181 1.10 -15.33 6.22
CA TRP A 181 2.53 -15.09 6.03
C TRP A 181 2.83 -13.66 5.59
N MET A 182 2.02 -13.08 4.70
CA MET A 182 2.15 -11.68 4.31
C MET A 182 1.96 -10.76 5.52
N VAL A 183 0.93 -10.99 6.34
CA VAL A 183 0.68 -10.25 7.57
C VAL A 183 1.85 -10.39 8.53
N ALA A 184 2.28 -11.62 8.82
CA ALA A 184 3.36 -11.89 9.77
C ALA A 184 4.70 -11.23 9.37
N LEU A 185 5.08 -11.35 8.10
CA LEU A 185 6.32 -10.74 7.59
C LEU A 185 6.25 -9.21 7.57
N ASN A 186 5.10 -8.67 7.13
CA ASN A 186 4.91 -7.23 7.10
C ASN A 186 4.91 -6.62 8.50
N ASP A 187 4.18 -7.21 9.45
CA ASP A 187 4.08 -6.70 10.82
C ASP A 187 5.38 -6.81 11.60
N ARG A 188 6.22 -7.78 11.25
CA ARG A 188 7.53 -7.97 11.85
C ARG A 188 8.58 -6.99 11.33
N TRP A 189 8.58 -6.72 10.04
CA TRP A 189 9.69 -6.05 9.38
C TRP A 189 9.37 -4.65 8.86
N ALA A 190 8.11 -4.34 8.51
CA ALA A 190 7.76 -3.03 8.01
C ALA A 190 7.59 -2.00 9.14
N LEU A 191 8.20 -0.83 9.01
CA LEU A 191 8.03 0.27 9.95
C LEU A 191 6.60 0.82 9.98
N ASP A 192 5.84 0.64 8.91
CA ASP A 192 4.41 0.93 8.81
C ASP A 192 3.54 -0.33 8.93
N GLY A 193 4.09 -1.42 9.46
CA GLY A 193 3.36 -2.64 9.82
C GLY A 193 2.29 -2.35 10.87
N ARG A 194 1.24 -3.18 10.91
CA ARG A 194 0.09 -3.02 11.83
C ARG A 194 -0.73 -1.74 11.63
N ASP A 195 -0.47 -0.98 10.58
CA ASP A 195 -1.33 0.13 10.19
C ASP A 195 -2.53 -0.40 9.37
N PRO A 196 -3.74 0.14 9.51
CA PRO A 196 -4.89 -0.24 8.68
C PRO A 196 -4.60 -0.24 7.17
N ASN A 197 -3.78 0.71 6.67
CA ASN A 197 -3.35 0.72 5.27
C ASN A 197 -2.48 -0.48 4.89
N SER A 198 -1.70 -0.99 5.83
CA SER A 198 -0.86 -2.17 5.63
C SER A 198 -1.73 -3.41 5.38
N TYR A 199 -2.73 -3.64 6.22
CA TYR A 199 -3.71 -4.72 6.05
C TYR A 199 -4.57 -4.54 4.80
N ALA A 200 -4.97 -3.30 4.49
CA ALA A 200 -5.66 -2.99 3.24
C ALA A 200 -4.79 -3.35 2.02
N GLY A 201 -3.50 -3.03 2.04
CA GLY A 201 -2.53 -3.37 1.00
C GLY A 201 -2.35 -4.88 0.83
N ILE A 202 -2.23 -5.63 1.92
CA ILE A 202 -2.16 -7.10 1.89
C ILE A 202 -3.47 -7.68 1.35
N GLY A 203 -4.61 -7.20 1.83
CA GLY A 203 -5.93 -7.62 1.34
C GLY A 203 -6.10 -7.34 -0.15
N TRP A 204 -5.53 -6.26 -0.66
CA TRP A 204 -5.54 -5.93 -2.09
C TRP A 204 -4.85 -7.01 -2.95
N VAL A 205 -3.76 -7.61 -2.46
CA VAL A 205 -3.10 -8.74 -3.14
C VAL A 205 -4.07 -9.89 -3.38
N CYS A 206 -5.00 -10.11 -2.43
CA CYS A 206 -6.02 -11.14 -2.47
C CYS A 206 -7.37 -10.67 -3.02
N GLY A 207 -7.46 -9.48 -3.62
CA GLY A 207 -8.67 -8.97 -4.27
C GLY A 207 -9.60 -8.15 -3.38
N LYS A 208 -9.23 -7.77 -2.15
CA LYS A 208 -10.11 -7.14 -1.14
C LYS A 208 -10.89 -5.92 -1.65
N PHE A 209 -10.34 -5.07 -2.46
CA PHE A 209 -11.00 -3.87 -2.98
C PHE A 209 -11.16 -3.90 -4.51
N ALA A 210 -10.96 -5.06 -5.13
CA ALA A 210 -11.19 -5.24 -6.54
C ALA A 210 -12.70 -5.45 -6.83
N ARG A 211 -13.09 -5.30 -8.09
CA ARG A 211 -14.42 -5.66 -8.57
C ARG A 211 -14.38 -7.10 -9.05
N GLY A 212 -15.35 -7.89 -8.63
CA GLY A 212 -15.58 -9.23 -9.15
C GLY A 212 -16.08 -9.20 -10.59
#